data_0f7a2c4f36f205b2ea7722281d2895dd
#
_entry.id   0f7a2c4f36f205b2ea7722281d2895dd
#
_cell.length_a   1.000
_cell.length_b   1.000
_cell.length_c   1.000
_cell.angle_alpha   90.00
_cell.angle_beta   90.00
_cell.angle_gamma   90.00
#
_symmetry.space_group_name_H-M   'P 1'
#
loop_
_entity.id
_entity.type
_entity.pdbx_description
1 polymer ?
#
loop_
_entity_poly.entity_id
_entity_poly.type
_entity_poly.pdbx_seq_one_letter_code
_entity_poly.pdbx_strand_id
1 'polypeptide(L)'
;MFEKRYLGSKLTATLMLVVAIIITVISGQSYLKMRNPGADIDRVVPHAGFEHKRLSDWFEGLAGTPADTDVYVQEGAQAGGTVLVLGGTHANEPAGTISAVVMLERADVKRGRLIIAPYANPMARTHTFPQDAHPQTFSFTTPNGVTRTFRYGARITNPVNEWPNPDIYI
;
A
#
# COMPACT_ATOMS: atom_id res chain seq x y z
N MET A 1 -57.33 -0.58 -15.66
CA MET A 1 -56.39 -1.67 -15.30
C MET A 1 -54.95 -1.38 -15.75
N PHE A 2 -54.72 -0.71 -16.90
CA PHE A 2 -53.40 -0.36 -17.43
C PHE A 2 -52.66 0.70 -16.60
N GLU A 3 -53.36 1.69 -16.06
CA GLU A 3 -52.75 2.81 -15.32
C GLU A 3 -52.06 2.38 -14.00
N LYS A 4 -52.66 1.42 -13.25
CA LYS A 4 -52.05 0.88 -12.03
C LYS A 4 -50.76 0.09 -12.29
N ARG A 5 -50.67 -0.61 -13.44
CA ARG A 5 -49.45 -1.32 -13.84
C ARG A 5 -48.32 -0.37 -14.17
N TYR A 6 -48.62 0.76 -14.80
CA TYR A 6 -47.63 1.75 -15.19
C TYR A 6 -47.09 2.52 -14.00
N LEU A 7 -47.91 2.85 -13.02
CA LEU A 7 -47.50 3.49 -11.75
C LEU A 7 -46.60 2.55 -10.90
N GLY A 8 -46.96 1.26 -10.80
CA GLY A 8 -46.14 0.26 -10.13
C GLY A 8 -44.76 0.08 -10.78
N SER A 9 -44.72 0.11 -12.11
CA SER A 9 -43.45 0.03 -12.87
C SER A 9 -42.55 1.26 -12.64
N LYS A 10 -43.12 2.46 -12.60
CA LYS A 10 -42.37 3.70 -12.31
C LYS A 10 -41.84 3.70 -10.87
N LEU A 11 -42.66 3.34 -9.89
CA LEU A 11 -42.23 3.25 -8.50
C LEU A 11 -41.09 2.24 -8.33
N THR A 12 -41.22 1.06 -8.94
CA THR A 12 -40.16 0.04 -8.91
C THR A 12 -38.87 0.56 -9.55
N ALA A 13 -38.94 1.20 -10.72
CA ALA A 13 -37.79 1.76 -11.40
C ALA A 13 -37.12 2.86 -10.58
N THR A 14 -37.91 3.73 -9.96
CA THR A 14 -37.38 4.77 -9.05
C THR A 14 -36.70 4.17 -7.84
N LEU A 15 -37.30 3.16 -7.22
CA LEU A 15 -36.70 2.47 -6.07
C LEU A 15 -35.37 1.80 -6.45
N MET A 16 -35.33 1.11 -7.59
CA MET A 16 -34.09 0.49 -8.08
C MET A 16 -33.01 1.52 -8.37
N LEU A 17 -33.36 2.67 -8.93
CA LEU A 17 -32.42 3.76 -9.18
C LEU A 17 -31.87 4.32 -7.87
N VAL A 18 -32.72 4.55 -6.87
CA VAL A 18 -32.29 5.03 -5.56
C VAL A 18 -31.33 4.02 -4.90
N VAL A 19 -31.67 2.74 -4.92
CA VAL A 19 -30.80 1.68 -4.37
C VAL A 19 -29.46 1.64 -5.12
N ALA A 20 -29.47 1.73 -6.43
CA ALA A 20 -28.24 1.75 -7.25
C ALA A 20 -27.36 2.96 -6.89
N ILE A 21 -27.94 4.15 -6.73
CA ILE A 21 -27.21 5.36 -6.31
C ILE A 21 -26.59 5.16 -4.93
N ILE A 22 -27.35 4.66 -3.96
CA ILE A 22 -26.84 4.39 -2.60
C ILE A 22 -25.66 3.43 -2.64
N ILE A 23 -25.79 2.32 -3.35
CA ILE A 23 -24.70 1.33 -3.49
C ILE A 23 -23.48 1.97 -4.14
N THR A 24 -23.67 2.73 -5.21
CA THR A 24 -22.57 3.41 -5.91
C THR A 24 -21.85 4.40 -5.00
N VAL A 25 -22.56 5.18 -4.22
CA VAL A 25 -21.98 6.15 -3.28
C VAL A 25 -21.18 5.43 -2.18
N ILE A 26 -21.75 4.40 -1.57
CA ILE A 26 -21.09 3.62 -0.52
C ILE A 26 -19.82 2.94 -1.07
N SER A 27 -19.93 2.30 -2.23
CA SER A 27 -18.80 1.61 -2.86
C SER A 27 -17.70 2.61 -3.27
N GLY A 28 -18.08 3.75 -3.83
CA GLY A 28 -17.16 4.81 -4.22
C GLY A 28 -16.41 5.40 -3.01
N GLN A 29 -17.11 5.67 -1.92
CA GLN A 29 -16.48 6.14 -0.67
C GLN A 29 -15.53 5.09 -0.09
N SER A 30 -15.93 3.83 -0.08
CA SER A 30 -15.07 2.73 0.39
C SER A 30 -13.81 2.60 -0.46
N TYR A 31 -13.94 2.68 -1.78
CA TYR A 31 -12.81 2.67 -2.69
C TYR A 31 -11.84 3.83 -2.45
N LEU A 32 -12.36 5.06 -2.34
CA LEU A 32 -11.53 6.24 -2.08
C LEU A 32 -10.81 6.15 -0.73
N LYS A 33 -11.46 5.60 0.29
CA LYS A 33 -10.84 5.37 1.60
C LYS A 33 -9.73 4.31 1.54
N MET A 34 -9.90 3.26 0.76
CA MET A 34 -8.84 2.26 0.54
C MET A 34 -7.64 2.84 -0.21
N ARG A 35 -7.90 3.66 -1.21
CA ARG A 35 -6.86 4.29 -2.01
C ARG A 35 -6.08 5.35 -1.21
N ASN A 36 -6.75 6.06 -0.32
CA ASN A 36 -6.18 7.12 0.51
C ASN A 36 -6.42 6.81 2.00
N PRO A 37 -5.74 5.82 2.56
CA PRO A 37 -6.06 5.25 3.86
C PRO A 37 -5.69 6.12 5.07
N GLY A 38 -5.07 7.30 4.86
CA GLY A 38 -4.63 8.17 5.93
C GLY A 38 -3.21 7.87 6.44
N ALA A 39 -2.72 8.71 7.34
CA ALA A 39 -1.32 8.73 7.78
C ALA A 39 -0.92 7.58 8.74
N ASP A 40 -1.91 6.92 9.34
CA ASP A 40 -1.64 5.87 10.34
C ASP A 40 -1.46 4.47 9.74
N ILE A 41 -1.79 4.31 8.46
CA ILE A 41 -1.57 3.05 7.74
C ILE A 41 -0.15 3.03 7.20
N ASP A 42 0.51 1.88 7.35
CA ASP A 42 1.90 1.67 6.92
C ASP A 42 2.92 2.52 7.69
N ARG A 43 2.53 3.02 8.84
CA ARG A 43 3.41 3.86 9.65
C ARG A 43 4.64 3.08 10.11
N VAL A 44 5.79 3.66 9.87
CA VAL A 44 7.09 3.20 10.34
C VAL A 44 7.68 4.24 11.27
N VAL A 45 8.35 3.79 12.34
CA VAL A 45 9.10 4.65 13.26
C VAL A 45 10.55 4.20 13.22
N PRO A 46 11.39 4.76 12.33
CA PRO A 46 12.77 4.33 12.18
C PRO A 46 13.55 4.54 13.47
N HIS A 47 14.50 3.64 13.75
CA HIS A 47 15.51 3.89 14.79
C HIS A 47 16.29 5.18 14.48
N ALA A 48 16.64 5.93 15.51
CA ALA A 48 17.22 7.29 15.39
C ALA A 48 18.49 7.40 14.54
N GLY A 49 19.19 6.28 14.31
CA GLY A 49 20.40 6.24 13.48
C GLY A 49 20.13 6.16 11.96
N PHE A 50 18.89 5.96 11.55
CA PHE A 50 18.57 5.89 10.11
C PHE A 50 18.32 7.27 9.51
N GLU A 51 18.95 7.54 8.39
CA GLU A 51 18.64 8.63 7.48
C GLU A 51 17.51 8.18 6.54
N HIS A 52 16.47 9.00 6.41
CA HIS A 52 15.39 8.78 5.46
C HIS A 52 15.73 9.37 4.11
N LYS A 53 15.58 8.57 3.08
CA LYS A 53 15.80 8.91 1.66
C LYS A 53 14.62 8.40 0.83
N ARG A 54 14.63 8.83 -0.42
CA ARG A 54 13.73 8.30 -1.45
C ARG A 54 14.54 7.52 -2.49
N LEU A 55 13.95 6.57 -3.17
CA LEU A 55 14.63 5.87 -4.26
C LEU A 55 15.05 6.84 -5.38
N SER A 56 14.29 7.90 -5.59
CA SER A 56 14.59 9.00 -6.50
C SER A 56 15.89 9.75 -6.18
N ASP A 57 16.41 9.69 -4.94
CA ASP A 57 17.71 10.29 -4.60
C ASP A 57 18.87 9.62 -5.34
N TRP A 58 18.70 8.41 -5.83
CA TRP A 58 19.66 7.68 -6.66
C TRP A 58 19.28 7.65 -8.15
N PHE A 59 17.99 7.79 -8.45
CA PHE A 59 17.49 7.82 -9.82
C PHE A 59 16.35 8.82 -9.95
N GLU A 60 16.69 10.04 -10.34
CA GLU A 60 15.77 11.19 -10.45
C GLU A 60 14.53 10.90 -11.29
N GLY A 61 14.62 10.01 -12.29
CA GLY A 61 13.48 9.60 -13.11
C GLY A 61 12.32 8.96 -12.35
N LEU A 62 12.52 8.57 -11.10
CA LEU A 62 11.44 8.05 -10.24
C LEU A 62 10.72 9.14 -9.47
N ALA A 63 11.27 10.34 -9.36
CA ALA A 63 10.71 11.40 -8.54
C ALA A 63 9.26 11.72 -8.93
N GLY A 64 8.36 11.67 -7.93
CA GLY A 64 6.94 11.91 -8.13
C GLY A 64 6.17 10.81 -8.83
N THR A 65 6.81 9.69 -9.14
CA THR A 65 6.12 8.50 -9.68
C THR A 65 5.61 7.58 -8.56
N PRO A 66 4.62 6.72 -8.85
CA PRO A 66 4.16 5.71 -7.89
C PRO A 66 5.23 4.67 -7.50
N ALA A 67 6.31 4.55 -8.26
CA ALA A 67 7.42 3.63 -8.00
C ALA A 67 8.46 4.21 -7.02
N ASP A 68 8.41 5.52 -6.77
CA ASP A 68 9.31 6.15 -5.82
C ASP A 68 8.96 5.73 -4.38
N THR A 69 9.86 5.01 -3.73
CA THR A 69 9.64 4.45 -2.39
C THR A 69 10.61 5.00 -1.36
N ASP A 70 10.23 4.86 -0.08
CA ASP A 70 11.07 5.23 1.05
C ASP A 70 12.23 4.24 1.20
N VAL A 71 13.42 4.79 1.38
CA VAL A 71 14.66 4.05 1.65
C VAL A 71 15.31 4.63 2.89
N TYR A 72 15.77 3.77 3.76
CA TYR A 72 16.41 4.15 5.01
C TYR A 72 17.83 3.62 5.04
N VAL A 73 18.78 4.46 5.41
CA VAL A 73 20.20 4.13 5.42
C VAL A 73 20.79 4.41 6.80
N GLN A 74 21.50 3.43 7.35
CA GLN A 74 22.28 3.63 8.57
C GLN A 74 23.73 3.20 8.32
N GLU A 75 24.65 4.09 8.64
CA GLU A 75 26.09 3.83 8.65
C GLU A 75 26.53 3.42 10.06
N GLY A 76 27.30 2.37 10.16
CA GLY A 76 27.97 2.01 11.39
C GLY A 76 29.21 2.86 11.66
N ALA A 77 29.61 2.98 12.92
CA ALA A 77 30.79 3.73 13.31
C ALA A 77 32.12 3.14 12.77
N GLN A 78 32.12 1.91 12.34
CA GLN A 78 33.30 1.22 11.77
C GLN A 78 33.04 0.80 10.32
N ALA A 79 34.09 0.80 9.51
CA ALA A 79 34.01 0.32 8.14
C ALA A 79 33.61 -1.18 8.10
N GLY A 80 32.81 -1.55 7.09
CA GLY A 80 32.34 -2.92 6.90
C GLY A 80 31.61 -3.09 5.57
N GLY A 81 30.91 -4.20 5.42
CA GLY A 81 30.07 -4.48 4.25
C GLY A 81 28.78 -3.70 4.25
N THR A 82 28.08 -3.72 3.09
CA THR A 82 26.74 -3.17 2.94
C THR A 82 25.73 -4.30 2.84
N VAL A 83 24.63 -4.19 3.60
CA VAL A 83 23.47 -5.09 3.52
C VAL A 83 22.28 -4.29 2.99
N LEU A 84 21.63 -4.81 1.96
CA LEU A 84 20.36 -4.28 1.44
C LEU A 84 19.23 -5.23 1.84
N VAL A 85 18.18 -4.66 2.44
CA VAL A 85 16.95 -5.36 2.83
C VAL A 85 15.78 -4.78 2.05
N LEU A 86 15.09 -5.64 1.29
CA LEU A 86 13.89 -5.30 0.54
C LEU A 86 12.69 -5.99 1.18
N GLY A 87 11.79 -5.21 1.80
CA GLY A 87 10.50 -5.67 2.27
C GLY A 87 9.40 -5.40 1.26
N GLY A 88 8.35 -6.23 1.23
CA GLY A 88 7.17 -5.97 0.41
C GLY A 88 7.41 -5.98 -1.10
N THR A 89 8.33 -6.79 -1.57
CA THR A 89 8.52 -7.05 -3.01
C THR A 89 7.24 -7.63 -3.62
N HIS A 90 6.63 -8.59 -2.92
CA HIS A 90 5.26 -9.02 -3.13
C HIS A 90 4.42 -8.52 -1.95
N ALA A 91 3.56 -7.57 -2.18
CA ALA A 91 2.83 -6.89 -1.10
C ALA A 91 1.82 -7.79 -0.38
N ASN A 92 1.39 -8.90 -0.98
CA ASN A 92 0.54 -9.92 -0.36
C ASN A 92 1.31 -10.94 0.52
N GLU A 93 2.61 -10.70 0.71
CA GLU A 93 3.48 -11.50 1.58
C GLU A 93 3.89 -10.65 2.80
N PRO A 94 3.00 -10.49 3.81
CA PRO A 94 3.20 -9.52 4.89
C PRO A 94 4.45 -9.78 5.74
N ALA A 95 4.92 -11.02 5.81
CA ALA A 95 6.10 -11.37 6.59
C ALA A 95 7.35 -10.60 6.17
N GLY A 96 7.59 -10.43 4.86
CA GLY A 96 8.72 -9.67 4.34
C GLY A 96 8.66 -8.19 4.72
N THR A 97 7.49 -7.58 4.57
CA THR A 97 7.23 -6.19 4.97
C THR A 97 7.45 -5.99 6.47
N ILE A 98 6.83 -6.83 7.30
CA ILE A 98 6.92 -6.70 8.76
C ILE A 98 8.35 -6.94 9.24
N SER A 99 9.08 -7.89 8.68
CA SER A 99 10.48 -8.13 9.02
C SER A 99 11.35 -6.91 8.72
N ALA A 100 11.18 -6.27 7.56
CA ALA A 100 11.91 -5.07 7.19
C ALA A 100 11.55 -3.88 8.12
N VAL A 101 10.25 -3.71 8.45
CA VAL A 101 9.79 -2.68 9.40
C VAL A 101 10.38 -2.90 10.78
N VAL A 102 10.32 -4.12 11.32
CA VAL A 102 10.91 -4.43 12.64
C VAL A 102 12.42 -4.19 12.65
N MET A 103 13.10 -4.58 11.57
CA MET A 103 14.54 -4.32 11.44
C MET A 103 14.83 -2.81 11.42
N LEU A 104 14.08 -2.03 10.67
CA LEU A 104 14.22 -0.57 10.61
C LEU A 104 13.97 0.12 11.97
N GLU A 105 13.03 -0.39 12.75
CA GLU A 105 12.68 0.17 14.05
C GLU A 105 13.63 -0.25 15.19
N ARG A 106 14.42 -1.32 14.99
CA ARG A 106 15.21 -1.94 16.05
C ARG A 106 16.71 -2.05 15.78
N ALA A 107 17.11 -2.01 14.51
CA ALA A 107 18.52 -2.19 14.18
C ALA A 107 19.34 -0.99 14.63
N ASP A 108 20.52 -1.29 15.17
CA ASP A 108 21.55 -0.33 15.53
C ASP A 108 22.86 -0.84 14.92
N VAL A 109 23.26 -0.26 13.81
CA VAL A 109 24.37 -0.71 12.97
C VAL A 109 25.69 -0.25 13.61
N LYS A 110 26.50 -1.18 14.05
CA LYS A 110 27.81 -0.91 14.65
C LYS A 110 28.92 -0.84 13.61
N ARG A 111 28.79 -1.60 12.52
CA ARG A 111 29.82 -1.72 11.49
C ARG A 111 29.21 -1.89 10.11
N GLY A 112 29.78 -1.22 9.11
CA GLY A 112 29.30 -1.25 7.73
C GLY A 112 28.07 -0.40 7.53
N ARG A 113 27.21 -0.78 6.58
CA ARG A 113 26.04 -0.04 6.16
C ARG A 113 24.82 -0.96 6.09
N LEU A 114 23.67 -0.49 6.55
CA LEU A 114 22.38 -1.14 6.38
C LEU A 114 21.47 -0.22 5.59
N ILE A 115 20.91 -0.74 4.50
CA ILE A 115 19.94 -0.05 3.63
C ILE A 115 18.65 -0.86 3.69
N ILE A 116 17.53 -0.23 4.01
CA ILE A 116 16.22 -0.88 4.13
C ILE A 116 15.20 -0.11 3.28
N ALA A 117 14.56 -0.82 2.35
CA ALA A 117 13.34 -0.37 1.68
C ALA A 117 12.18 -1.26 2.18
N PRO A 118 11.40 -0.81 3.18
CA PRO A 118 10.37 -1.65 3.80
C PRO A 118 9.20 -1.94 2.85
N TYR A 119 9.08 -1.14 1.81
CA TYR A 119 8.04 -1.18 0.80
C TYR A 119 8.64 -1.13 -0.60
N ALA A 120 9.40 -2.17 -0.96
CA ALA A 120 10.17 -2.19 -2.20
C ALA A 120 9.30 -2.12 -3.48
N ASN A 121 8.05 -2.57 -3.41
CA ASN A 121 7.09 -2.44 -4.52
C ASN A 121 5.83 -1.67 -4.07
N PRO A 122 5.90 -0.33 -4.02
CA PRO A 122 4.76 0.50 -3.60
C PRO A 122 3.56 0.37 -4.54
N MET A 123 3.78 0.10 -5.82
CA MET A 123 2.71 -0.09 -6.80
C MET A 123 1.88 -1.35 -6.53
N ALA A 124 2.53 -2.47 -6.19
CA ALA A 124 1.82 -3.69 -5.78
C ALA A 124 1.05 -3.48 -4.48
N ARG A 125 1.58 -2.68 -3.56
CA ARG A 125 0.97 -2.39 -2.27
C ARG A 125 -0.28 -1.50 -2.37
N THR A 126 -0.39 -0.69 -3.41
CA THR A 126 -1.55 0.16 -3.69
C THR A 126 -2.57 -0.51 -4.61
N HIS A 127 -2.39 -1.80 -4.92
CA HIS A 127 -3.30 -2.56 -5.76
C HIS A 127 -4.69 -2.66 -5.13
N THR A 128 -5.72 -2.34 -5.90
CA THR A 128 -7.10 -2.19 -5.40
C THR A 128 -8.10 -3.17 -6.01
N PHE A 129 -7.66 -4.11 -6.83
CA PHE A 129 -8.54 -5.14 -7.36
C PHE A 129 -8.89 -6.16 -6.26
N PRO A 130 -10.17 -6.31 -5.91
CA PRO A 130 -10.57 -7.15 -4.77
C PRO A 130 -10.14 -8.62 -4.86
N GLN A 131 -10.00 -9.16 -6.07
CA GLN A 131 -9.58 -10.54 -6.29
C GLN A 131 -8.09 -10.76 -6.04
N ASP A 132 -7.28 -9.72 -6.24
CA ASP A 132 -5.82 -9.80 -6.13
C ASP A 132 -5.29 -9.23 -4.82
N ALA A 133 -6.01 -8.25 -4.26
CA ALA A 133 -5.59 -7.50 -3.08
C ALA A 133 -6.69 -7.48 -2.00
N HIS A 134 -7.21 -8.63 -1.64
CA HIS A 134 -8.19 -8.76 -0.57
C HIS A 134 -7.70 -9.70 0.54
N PRO A 135 -7.79 -9.30 1.82
CA PRO A 135 -8.26 -8.00 2.34
C PRO A 135 -7.33 -6.86 1.97
N GLN A 136 -7.84 -5.63 1.89
CA GLN A 136 -7.06 -4.44 1.50
C GLN A 136 -6.00 -4.04 2.53
N THR A 137 -6.22 -4.40 3.77
CA THR A 137 -5.32 -4.16 4.89
C THR A 137 -5.33 -5.34 5.84
N PHE A 138 -4.26 -5.47 6.61
CA PHE A 138 -4.23 -6.34 7.78
C PHE A 138 -3.79 -5.55 9.00
N SER A 139 -4.21 -5.99 10.17
CA SER A 139 -3.85 -5.35 11.44
C SER A 139 -3.41 -6.39 12.46
N PHE A 140 -2.54 -5.98 13.34
CA PHE A 140 -2.18 -6.76 14.51
C PHE A 140 -1.98 -5.83 15.71
N THR A 141 -2.22 -6.36 16.89
CA THR A 141 -2.01 -5.62 18.15
C THR A 141 -0.72 -6.12 18.80
N THR A 142 0.16 -5.17 19.09
CA THR A 142 1.41 -5.47 19.79
C THR A 142 1.15 -5.85 21.25
N PRO A 143 2.08 -6.51 21.95
CA PRO A 143 1.95 -6.82 23.36
C PRO A 143 1.65 -5.60 24.26
N ASN A 144 2.06 -4.42 23.82
CA ASN A 144 1.81 -3.16 24.53
C ASN A 144 0.44 -2.54 24.20
N GLY A 145 -0.44 -3.25 23.50
CA GLY A 145 -1.79 -2.80 23.18
C GLY A 145 -1.90 -1.85 21.99
N VAL A 146 -0.82 -1.56 21.27
CA VAL A 146 -0.86 -0.69 20.09
C VAL A 146 -1.26 -1.50 18.87
N THR A 147 -2.37 -1.13 18.23
CA THR A 147 -2.78 -1.72 16.95
C THR A 147 -2.07 -1.02 15.79
N ARG A 148 -1.46 -1.80 14.94
CA ARG A 148 -0.81 -1.32 13.72
C ARG A 148 -1.52 -1.92 12.50
N THR A 149 -1.73 -1.11 11.49
CA THR A 149 -2.41 -1.49 10.26
C THR A 149 -1.50 -1.26 9.07
N PHE A 150 -1.42 -2.23 8.20
CA PHE A 150 -0.62 -2.21 6.99
C PHE A 150 -1.48 -2.56 5.77
N ARG A 151 -1.10 -2.04 4.62
CA ARG A 151 -1.72 -2.45 3.36
C ARG A 151 -1.36 -3.89 3.04
N TYR A 152 -2.36 -4.59 2.56
CA TYR A 152 -2.22 -5.91 1.97
C TYR A 152 -2.39 -5.74 0.45
N GLY A 153 -1.34 -5.66 -0.28
CA GLY A 153 -1.39 -5.46 -1.72
C GLY A 153 -1.54 -6.75 -2.51
N ALA A 154 -1.16 -6.68 -3.76
CA ALA A 154 -1.11 -7.83 -4.66
C ALA A 154 0.33 -8.32 -4.86
N ARG A 155 0.48 -9.40 -5.60
CA ARG A 155 1.78 -9.90 -6.02
C ARG A 155 2.34 -9.12 -7.21
N ILE A 156 1.44 -8.61 -8.04
CA ILE A 156 1.77 -7.80 -9.22
C ILE A 156 1.62 -6.31 -8.90
N THR A 157 2.23 -5.47 -9.71
CA THR A 157 2.07 -4.02 -9.63
C THR A 157 0.61 -3.60 -9.90
N ASN A 158 0.22 -2.44 -9.40
CA ASN A 158 -1.13 -1.92 -9.61
C ASN A 158 -1.29 -1.44 -11.06
N PRO A 159 -2.18 -2.04 -11.85
CA PRO A 159 -2.38 -1.67 -13.25
C PRO A 159 -2.72 -0.19 -13.48
N VAL A 160 -3.34 0.45 -12.48
CA VAL A 160 -3.65 1.89 -12.55
C VAL A 160 -2.37 2.73 -12.55
N ASN A 161 -1.32 2.26 -11.90
CA ASN A 161 -0.03 2.94 -11.82
C ASN A 161 0.90 2.57 -12.98
N GLU A 162 0.64 1.46 -13.64
CA GLU A 162 1.44 0.96 -14.77
C GLU A 162 0.98 1.50 -16.12
N TRP A 163 -0.21 2.09 -16.18
CA TRP A 163 -0.77 2.61 -17.42
C TRP A 163 -0.11 3.94 -17.85
N PRO A 164 0.17 4.11 -19.13
CA PRO A 164 0.14 3.10 -20.19
C PRO A 164 1.48 2.33 -20.24
N ASN A 165 1.47 1.07 -19.93
CA ASN A 165 2.64 0.23 -20.15
C ASN A 165 2.30 -0.87 -21.17
N PRO A 166 2.74 -0.73 -22.42
CA PRO A 166 2.46 -1.70 -23.46
C PRO A 166 3.16 -3.04 -23.23
N ASP A 167 4.24 -3.06 -22.45
CA ASP A 167 5.07 -4.26 -22.28
C ASP A 167 4.42 -5.31 -21.39
N ILE A 168 3.42 -4.91 -20.62
CA ILE A 168 2.63 -5.83 -19.81
C ILE A 168 1.84 -6.84 -20.69
N TYR A 169 1.62 -6.50 -21.93
CA TYR A 169 0.76 -7.22 -22.85
C TYR A 169 1.50 -7.84 -24.02
N ILE A 170 2.80 -7.87 -23.97
CA ILE A 170 3.64 -8.45 -25.02
C ILE A 170 4.05 -9.87 -24.65
#